data_51cab7d87a801ebb156b76c5d478430a
#
_entry.id   51cab7d87a801ebb156b76c5d478430a
#
_cell.length_a   1.000
_cell.length_b   1.000
_cell.length_c   1.000
_cell.angle_alpha   90.00
_cell.angle_beta   90.00
_cell.angle_gamma   90.00
#
_symmetry.space_group_name_H-M   'P 1'
#
loop_
_entity.id
_entity.type
_entity.pdbx_description
1 polymer ?
#
loop_
_entity_poly.entity_id
_entity_poly.type
_entity_poly.pdbx_seq_one_letter_code
_entity_poly.pdbx_strand_id
1 'polypeptide(L)'
;MTSSVVSIAIKQLNKDKKISGVGFNTSMTPASNIKILTVLGSLTSGDTIPSIKYKISNDTLRISSTGYPFIAHPKYDDEDLETFIKSFNHIVYHKPNIDLTKYGPAWAWDDFKYYFQAERSEMPIYGNVIQIVREFNDSIKVTPDIFQVVNNLKQKEKVYRDHQENNFFINPSLIKAGDTIYYPFVTSRKITMNLLESFFETSISYDEDELNNYKIWNSKV
;
A
#
# COMPACT_ATOMS: atom_id res chain seq x y z
N MET A 1 18.87 24.10 25.67
CA MET A 1 17.52 24.61 25.33
C MET A 1 17.30 24.33 23.86
N THR A 2 16.35 23.48 23.51
CA THR A 2 15.95 23.27 22.11
C THR A 2 15.09 24.47 21.70
N SER A 3 15.59 25.32 20.81
CA SER A 3 14.81 26.40 20.24
C SER A 3 13.90 25.86 19.17
N SER A 4 12.59 25.97 19.35
CA SER A 4 11.60 25.65 18.32
C SER A 4 11.34 26.86 17.44
N VAL A 5 11.26 26.66 16.12
CA VAL A 5 10.81 27.68 15.17
C VAL A 5 9.31 27.50 14.97
N VAL A 6 8.55 28.56 15.14
CA VAL A 6 7.09 28.56 15.00
C VAL A 6 6.69 29.55 13.89
N SER A 7 5.82 29.11 12.99
CA SER A 7 5.20 29.95 11.97
C SER A 7 3.67 29.84 12.07
N ILE A 8 2.99 30.96 12.20
CA ILE A 8 1.53 31.05 12.26
C ILE A 8 1.06 32.06 11.23
N ALA A 9 0.16 31.66 10.35
CA ALA A 9 -0.49 32.53 9.39
C ALA A 9 -2.01 32.48 9.60
N ILE A 10 -2.63 33.64 9.73
CA ILE A 10 -4.09 33.77 9.91
C ILE A 10 -4.64 34.62 8.79
N LYS A 11 -5.66 34.10 8.09
CA LYS A 11 -6.42 34.83 7.08
C LYS A 11 -7.90 34.78 7.40
N GLN A 12 -8.55 35.92 7.49
CA GLN A 12 -9.99 35.98 7.67
C GLN A 12 -10.67 35.64 6.33
N LEU A 13 -11.60 34.69 6.35
CA LEU A 13 -12.42 34.37 5.20
C LEU A 13 -13.39 35.54 4.92
N ASN A 14 -13.58 35.87 3.63
CA ASN A 14 -14.51 36.90 3.16
C ASN A 14 -14.17 38.35 3.54
N LYS A 15 -12.96 38.65 3.97
CA LYS A 15 -12.41 40.02 4.08
C LYS A 15 -11.09 40.13 3.35
N ASP A 16 -10.67 41.38 3.12
CA ASP A 16 -9.46 41.69 2.34
C ASP A 16 -8.29 40.73 2.62
N LYS A 17 -7.52 40.49 1.54
CA LYS A 17 -6.44 39.44 1.44
C LYS A 17 -5.30 39.55 2.46
N LYS A 18 -5.48 40.28 3.57
CA LYS A 18 -4.42 40.49 4.56
C LYS A 18 -4.19 39.24 5.38
N ILE A 19 -2.99 38.70 5.28
CA ILE A 19 -2.50 37.64 6.16
C ILE A 19 -1.78 38.30 7.34
N SER A 20 -2.06 37.85 8.55
CA SER A 20 -1.37 38.26 9.77
C SER A 20 -0.89 37.04 10.53
N GLY A 21 0.13 37.22 11.38
CA GLY A 21 0.65 36.12 12.17
C GLY A 21 2.11 36.36 12.59
N VAL A 22 2.76 35.32 13.07
CA VAL A 22 4.16 35.35 13.51
C VAL A 22 4.97 34.43 12.62
N GLY A 23 6.10 34.91 12.09
CA GLY A 23 7.01 34.13 11.26
C GLY A 23 6.41 33.54 9.98
N PHE A 24 5.27 34.06 9.50
CA PHE A 24 4.54 33.45 8.37
C PHE A 24 5.25 33.59 7.00
N ASN A 25 6.31 34.38 6.93
CA ASN A 25 7.21 34.45 5.77
C ASN A 25 8.41 33.51 5.88
N THR A 26 8.54 32.76 6.96
CA THR A 26 9.64 31.81 7.17
C THR A 26 9.36 30.54 6.35
N SER A 27 10.34 30.14 5.53
CA SER A 27 10.25 28.86 4.81
C SER A 27 10.32 27.71 5.80
N MET A 28 9.31 26.85 5.77
CA MET A 28 9.18 25.67 6.62
C MET A 28 9.02 24.42 5.75
N THR A 29 9.54 23.30 6.23
CA THR A 29 9.27 22.00 5.59
C THR A 29 7.78 21.70 5.70
N PRO A 30 7.05 21.51 4.57
CA PRO A 30 5.59 21.36 4.60
C PRO A 30 5.13 20.05 5.24
N ALA A 31 6.01 19.04 5.32
CA ALA A 31 5.67 17.71 5.82
C ALA A 31 4.33 17.21 5.24
N SER A 32 3.43 16.68 6.05
CA SER A 32 2.12 16.18 5.59
C SER A 32 1.17 17.24 5.05
N ASN A 33 1.47 18.54 5.18
CA ASN A 33 0.64 19.59 4.60
C ASN A 33 0.63 19.53 3.06
N ILE A 34 1.65 18.95 2.44
CA ILE A 34 1.70 18.74 0.99
C ILE A 34 0.55 17.84 0.49
N LYS A 35 -0.01 16.98 1.35
CA LYS A 35 -1.14 16.10 1.01
C LYS A 35 -2.38 16.89 0.58
N ILE A 36 -2.56 18.10 1.08
CA ILE A 36 -3.68 18.98 0.66
C ILE A 36 -3.60 19.27 -0.85
N LEU A 37 -2.39 19.54 -1.35
CA LEU A 37 -2.18 19.79 -2.78
C LEU A 37 -2.32 18.50 -3.60
N THR A 38 -1.85 17.38 -3.08
CA THR A 38 -1.99 16.07 -3.73
C THR A 38 -3.47 15.69 -3.87
N VAL A 39 -4.26 15.85 -2.79
CA VAL A 39 -5.71 15.57 -2.81
C VAL A 39 -6.42 16.51 -3.79
N LEU A 40 -6.10 17.80 -3.77
CA LEU A 40 -6.67 18.76 -4.73
C LEU A 40 -6.36 18.36 -6.18
N GLY A 41 -5.12 17.96 -6.47
CA GLY A 41 -4.72 17.45 -7.78
C GLY A 41 -5.51 16.22 -8.19
N SER A 42 -5.71 15.27 -7.27
CA SER A 42 -6.48 14.03 -7.52
C SER A 42 -7.95 14.36 -7.83
N LEU A 43 -8.59 15.20 -7.03
CA LEU A 43 -9.99 15.60 -7.23
C LEU A 43 -10.23 16.34 -8.56
N THR A 44 -9.20 16.94 -9.15
CA THR A 44 -9.30 17.60 -10.46
C THR A 44 -8.96 16.69 -11.64
N SER A 45 -8.46 15.46 -11.37
CA SER A 45 -7.99 14.55 -12.42
C SER A 45 -9.06 13.58 -12.92
N GLY A 46 -10.19 13.45 -12.24
CA GLY A 46 -11.31 12.57 -12.61
C GLY A 46 -11.87 11.76 -11.45
N ASP A 47 -12.99 11.07 -11.72
CA ASP A 47 -13.73 10.30 -10.71
C ASP A 47 -13.35 8.82 -10.68
N THR A 48 -12.42 8.39 -11.53
CA THR A 48 -12.00 6.98 -11.65
C THR A 48 -10.49 6.88 -11.80
N ILE A 49 -9.95 5.74 -11.33
CA ILE A 49 -8.53 5.39 -11.44
C ILE A 49 -8.38 4.11 -12.28
N PRO A 50 -7.48 4.08 -13.27
CA PRO A 50 -7.13 2.84 -13.97
C PRO A 50 -6.60 1.81 -12.99
N SER A 51 -7.27 0.66 -12.85
CA SER A 51 -6.90 -0.36 -11.86
C SER A 51 -6.11 -1.50 -12.46
N ILE A 52 -6.59 -2.07 -13.55
CA ILE A 52 -5.88 -3.10 -14.30
C ILE A 52 -6.09 -2.89 -15.80
N LYS A 53 -5.12 -3.33 -16.59
CA LYS A 53 -5.29 -3.64 -18.00
C LYS A 53 -5.76 -5.09 -18.09
N TYR A 54 -6.75 -5.39 -18.92
CA TYR A 54 -7.25 -6.74 -19.06
C TYR A 54 -7.68 -7.12 -20.48
N LYS A 55 -7.64 -8.41 -20.75
CA LYS A 55 -8.15 -9.02 -21.97
C LYS A 55 -8.73 -10.39 -21.64
N ILE A 56 -9.87 -10.70 -22.19
CA ILE A 56 -10.52 -12.01 -22.04
C ILE A 56 -10.37 -12.77 -23.36
N SER A 57 -9.89 -13.99 -23.30
CA SER A 57 -9.81 -14.90 -24.45
C SER A 57 -9.99 -16.33 -23.98
N ASN A 58 -10.96 -17.05 -24.56
CA ASN A 58 -11.21 -18.47 -24.27
C ASN A 58 -11.29 -18.76 -22.76
N ASP A 59 -12.17 -18.08 -22.02
CA ASP A 59 -12.39 -18.19 -20.57
C ASP A 59 -11.16 -17.86 -19.70
N THR A 60 -10.10 -17.35 -20.29
CA THR A 60 -8.91 -16.90 -19.58
C THR A 60 -8.91 -15.38 -19.45
N LEU A 61 -8.77 -14.91 -18.23
CA LEU A 61 -8.54 -13.50 -17.92
C LEU A 61 -7.03 -13.22 -17.97
N ARG A 62 -6.61 -12.35 -18.87
CA ARG A 62 -5.26 -11.84 -18.95
C ARG A 62 -5.22 -10.45 -18.33
N ILE A 63 -4.37 -10.24 -17.34
CA ILE A 63 -4.27 -8.97 -16.62
C ILE A 63 -2.85 -8.44 -16.64
N SER A 64 -2.71 -7.12 -16.55
CA SER A 64 -1.46 -6.44 -16.29
C SER A 64 -1.72 -5.25 -15.37
N SER A 65 -0.81 -4.97 -14.48
CA SER A 65 -0.96 -3.92 -13.48
C SER A 65 -0.84 -2.51 -14.08
N THR A 66 -1.49 -1.57 -13.41
CA THR A 66 -1.33 -0.12 -13.61
C THR A 66 -0.64 0.56 -12.41
N GLY A 67 -0.26 -0.23 -11.39
CA GLY A 67 0.21 0.28 -10.10
C GLY A 67 -0.93 0.59 -9.12
N TYR A 68 -2.16 0.16 -9.40
CA TYR A 68 -3.34 0.38 -8.54
C TYR A 68 -3.15 -0.27 -7.17
N PRO A 69 -3.31 0.49 -6.04
CA PRO A 69 -2.86 0.03 -4.74
C PRO A 69 -3.93 -0.66 -3.89
N PHE A 70 -5.18 -0.80 -4.36
CA PHE A 70 -6.29 -1.20 -3.49
C PHE A 70 -6.72 -2.66 -3.63
N ILE A 71 -6.02 -3.49 -4.41
CA ILE A 71 -6.31 -4.93 -4.47
C ILE A 71 -6.02 -5.56 -3.11
N ALA A 72 -7.02 -6.18 -2.50
CA ALA A 72 -6.96 -6.77 -1.16
C ALA A 72 -6.40 -5.82 -0.09
N HIS A 73 -6.57 -4.52 -0.23
CA HIS A 73 -6.00 -3.55 0.69
C HIS A 73 -6.71 -3.61 2.06
N PRO A 74 -6.00 -3.64 3.21
CA PRO A 74 -6.61 -3.89 4.52
C PRO A 74 -7.57 -2.81 5.04
N LYS A 75 -7.66 -1.65 4.36
CA LYS A 75 -8.52 -0.52 4.74
C LYS A 75 -9.45 -0.05 3.62
N TYR A 76 -9.22 -0.50 2.41
CA TYR A 76 -10.00 -0.10 1.24
C TYR A 76 -10.24 -1.37 0.43
N ASP A 77 -11.44 -1.55 -0.05
CA ASP A 77 -11.79 -2.65 -0.94
C ASP A 77 -12.26 -2.11 -2.30
N ASP A 78 -12.14 -2.95 -3.29
CA ASP A 78 -12.68 -2.73 -4.62
C ASP A 78 -13.44 -4.01 -5.01
N GLU A 79 -14.58 -4.20 -4.32
CA GLU A 79 -15.39 -5.41 -4.46
C GLU A 79 -15.78 -5.71 -5.90
N ASP A 80 -16.02 -4.67 -6.72
CA ASP A 80 -16.38 -4.81 -8.13
C ASP A 80 -15.23 -5.42 -8.93
N LEU A 81 -14.00 -4.89 -8.76
CA LEU A 81 -12.80 -5.40 -9.41
C LEU A 81 -12.46 -6.81 -8.93
N GLU A 82 -12.51 -7.03 -7.63
CA GLU A 82 -12.19 -8.33 -7.03
C GLU A 82 -13.19 -9.42 -7.47
N THR A 83 -14.47 -9.10 -7.48
CA THR A 83 -15.52 -9.99 -7.97
C THR A 83 -15.34 -10.30 -9.46
N PHE A 84 -15.00 -9.29 -10.26
CA PHE A 84 -14.69 -9.48 -11.66
C PHE A 84 -13.53 -10.46 -11.86
N ILE A 85 -12.42 -10.28 -11.16
CA ILE A 85 -11.26 -11.16 -11.27
C ILE A 85 -11.61 -12.59 -10.80
N LYS A 86 -12.30 -12.73 -9.66
CA LYS A 86 -12.74 -14.02 -9.08
C LYS A 86 -13.73 -14.79 -9.98
N SER A 87 -14.36 -14.14 -10.95
CA SER A 87 -15.24 -14.81 -11.88
C SER A 87 -14.53 -15.71 -12.90
N PHE A 88 -13.19 -15.70 -12.93
CA PHE A 88 -12.38 -16.48 -13.86
C PHE A 88 -11.58 -17.58 -13.15
N ASN A 89 -11.61 -18.79 -13.72
CA ASN A 89 -10.83 -19.93 -13.22
C ASN A 89 -9.39 -19.97 -13.76
N HIS A 90 -9.10 -19.20 -14.82
CA HIS A 90 -7.79 -19.14 -15.43
C HIS A 90 -7.35 -17.68 -15.57
N ILE A 91 -6.27 -17.34 -14.90
CA ILE A 91 -5.71 -15.99 -14.91
C ILE A 91 -4.27 -16.05 -15.38
N VAL A 92 -3.92 -15.12 -16.27
CA VAL A 92 -2.53 -14.89 -16.70
C VAL A 92 -2.13 -13.48 -16.33
N TYR A 93 -1.12 -13.34 -15.50
CA TYR A 93 -0.54 -12.04 -15.16
C TYR A 93 0.60 -11.73 -16.11
N HIS A 94 0.42 -10.71 -16.92
CA HIS A 94 1.42 -10.23 -17.86
C HIS A 94 2.34 -9.21 -17.22
N LYS A 95 3.61 -9.21 -17.64
CA LYS A 95 4.58 -8.21 -17.22
C LYS A 95 4.04 -6.80 -17.46
N PRO A 96 3.95 -5.96 -16.41
CA PRO A 96 3.55 -4.58 -16.59
C PRO A 96 4.68 -3.73 -17.16
N ASN A 97 4.32 -2.75 -17.96
CA ASN A 97 5.26 -1.72 -18.42
C ASN A 97 5.33 -0.59 -17.39
N ILE A 98 5.96 -0.88 -16.27
CA ILE A 98 6.15 0.06 -15.16
C ILE A 98 7.62 -0.02 -14.73
N ASP A 99 8.33 1.09 -14.88
CA ASP A 99 9.69 1.23 -14.34
C ASP A 99 9.64 1.98 -13.02
N LEU A 100 9.90 1.26 -11.93
CA LEU A 100 9.97 1.87 -10.62
C LEU A 100 11.03 1.23 -9.71
N THR A 101 11.61 2.07 -8.88
CA THR A 101 12.47 1.63 -7.78
C THR A 101 11.62 1.30 -6.56
N LYS A 102 12.06 0.34 -5.75
CA LYS A 102 11.35 -0.08 -4.52
C LYS A 102 11.14 1.06 -3.54
N TYR A 103 12.08 1.96 -3.46
CA TYR A 103 12.05 3.12 -2.56
C TYR A 103 12.12 4.42 -3.35
N GLY A 104 11.42 5.42 -2.88
CA GLY A 104 11.46 6.75 -3.46
C GLY A 104 12.77 7.49 -3.13
N PRO A 105 13.10 8.53 -3.90
CA PRO A 105 14.27 9.36 -3.59
C PRO A 105 14.12 9.98 -2.19
N ALA A 106 15.23 10.04 -1.45
CA ALA A 106 15.33 10.57 -0.10
C ALA A 106 14.51 9.83 0.98
N TRP A 107 14.03 8.62 0.70
CA TRP A 107 13.47 7.75 1.75
C TRP A 107 14.59 7.26 2.68
N ALA A 108 14.38 7.36 3.99
CA ALA A 108 15.33 6.84 4.95
C ALA A 108 15.29 5.31 4.95
N TRP A 109 16.47 4.68 4.87
CA TRP A 109 16.56 3.22 4.75
C TRP A 109 16.02 2.48 5.99
N ASP A 110 16.10 3.09 7.17
CA ASP A 110 15.66 2.53 8.45
C ASP A 110 14.14 2.66 8.70
N ASP A 111 13.43 3.39 7.82
CA ASP A 111 11.97 3.50 7.86
C ASP A 111 11.25 2.30 7.19
N PHE A 112 11.97 1.33 6.61
CA PHE A 112 11.40 0.15 5.95
C PHE A 112 10.42 -0.66 6.81
N LYS A 113 10.47 -0.49 8.12
CA LYS A 113 9.59 -1.14 9.09
C LYS A 113 8.25 -0.43 9.31
N TYR A 114 8.10 0.77 8.79
CA TYR A 114 6.87 1.54 8.98
C TYR A 114 5.94 1.42 7.77
N TYR A 115 4.66 1.29 8.03
CA TYR A 115 3.64 1.09 6.99
C TYR A 115 3.62 2.17 5.91
N PHE A 116 4.04 3.40 6.23
CA PHE A 116 4.08 4.51 5.30
C PHE A 116 5.28 4.45 4.33
N GLN A 117 6.22 3.54 4.56
CA GLN A 117 7.36 3.29 3.69
C GLN A 117 7.41 1.83 3.20
N ALA A 118 6.24 1.23 2.98
CA ALA A 118 6.17 -0.03 2.25
C ALA A 118 6.86 0.09 0.89
N GLU A 119 7.55 -0.94 0.45
CA GLU A 119 8.17 -0.97 -0.88
C GLU A 119 7.14 -0.66 -1.96
N ARG A 120 7.51 0.13 -2.94
CA ARG A 120 6.72 0.29 -4.16
C ARG A 120 6.87 -0.97 -5.00
N SER A 121 5.78 -1.43 -5.56
CA SER A 121 5.74 -2.58 -6.46
C SER A 121 4.87 -2.29 -7.67
N GLU A 122 5.11 -3.05 -8.74
CA GLU A 122 4.33 -2.94 -9.97
C GLU A 122 2.85 -3.28 -9.73
N MET A 123 2.58 -4.23 -8.84
CA MET A 123 1.25 -4.70 -8.46
C MET A 123 1.16 -4.69 -6.93
N PRO A 124 0.82 -3.57 -6.31
CA PRO A 124 0.59 -3.55 -4.87
C PRO A 124 -0.62 -4.42 -4.51
N ILE A 125 -0.43 -5.34 -3.58
CA ILE A 125 -1.47 -6.20 -3.04
C ILE A 125 -1.35 -6.18 -1.52
N TYR A 126 -2.45 -6.12 -0.80
CA TYR A 126 -2.49 -5.86 0.65
C TYR A 126 -1.78 -4.55 1.05
N GLY A 127 -1.62 -3.59 0.11
CA GLY A 127 -0.83 -2.37 0.35
C GLY A 127 0.65 -2.64 0.63
N ASN A 128 1.18 -3.80 0.22
CA ASN A 128 2.54 -4.29 0.49
C ASN A 128 2.87 -4.38 2.01
N VAL A 129 1.86 -4.63 2.84
CA VAL A 129 2.00 -4.83 4.29
C VAL A 129 1.30 -6.10 4.75
N ILE A 130 1.82 -6.71 5.81
CA ILE A 130 1.05 -7.66 6.60
C ILE A 130 0.24 -6.88 7.64
N GLN A 131 -0.97 -7.34 7.90
CA GLN A 131 -1.80 -6.89 9.00
C GLN A 131 -1.69 -7.90 10.14
N ILE A 132 -1.34 -7.44 11.32
CA ILE A 132 -1.23 -8.24 12.54
C ILE A 132 -2.26 -7.73 13.53
N VAL A 133 -3.19 -8.58 13.93
CA VAL A 133 -4.24 -8.25 14.91
C VAL A 133 -4.04 -9.12 16.14
N ARG A 134 -3.96 -8.51 17.33
CA ARG A 134 -4.14 -9.25 18.57
C ARG A 134 -5.60 -9.22 18.95
N GLU A 135 -6.25 -10.35 18.85
CA GLU A 135 -7.66 -10.50 19.20
C GLU A 135 -7.86 -10.45 20.73
N PHE A 136 -9.11 -10.24 21.17
CA PHE A 136 -9.44 -10.18 22.60
C PHE A 136 -9.28 -11.52 23.32
N ASN A 137 -9.24 -12.63 22.61
CA ASN A 137 -8.92 -13.97 23.13
C ASN A 137 -7.40 -14.24 23.18
N ASP A 138 -6.56 -13.20 23.01
CA ASP A 138 -5.10 -13.23 22.99
C ASP A 138 -4.47 -13.95 21.79
N SER A 139 -5.26 -14.40 20.81
CA SER A 139 -4.72 -14.95 19.57
C SER A 139 -4.11 -13.84 18.68
N ILE A 140 -3.11 -14.22 17.91
CA ILE A 140 -2.52 -13.35 16.88
C ILE A 140 -3.00 -13.84 15.52
N LYS A 141 -3.71 -12.96 14.80
CA LYS A 141 -4.09 -13.17 13.41
C LYS A 141 -3.19 -12.34 12.50
N VAL A 142 -2.67 -12.97 11.45
CA VAL A 142 -1.84 -12.31 10.44
C VAL A 142 -2.50 -12.48 9.07
N THR A 143 -2.57 -11.39 8.31
CA THR A 143 -3.12 -11.37 6.95
C THR A 143 -2.18 -10.58 6.03
N PRO A 144 -1.80 -11.10 4.86
CA PRO A 144 -2.03 -12.49 4.39
C PRO A 144 -1.24 -13.51 5.20
N ASP A 145 -1.68 -14.76 5.18
CA ASP A 145 -1.10 -15.87 5.96
C ASP A 145 0.02 -16.65 5.23
N ILE A 146 0.46 -16.16 4.08
CA ILE A 146 1.51 -16.80 3.27
C ILE A 146 2.92 -16.66 3.85
N PHE A 147 3.11 -15.78 4.82
CA PHE A 147 4.42 -15.48 5.39
C PHE A 147 4.71 -16.29 6.65
N GLN A 148 5.98 -16.62 6.83
CA GLN A 148 6.42 -17.27 8.08
C GLN A 148 6.37 -16.25 9.22
N VAL A 149 5.62 -16.59 10.27
CA VAL A 149 5.48 -15.78 11.48
C VAL A 149 5.86 -16.60 12.70
N VAL A 150 6.74 -16.05 13.53
CA VAL A 150 7.26 -16.70 14.73
C VAL A 150 7.00 -15.84 15.95
N ASN A 151 6.36 -16.40 16.98
CA ASN A 151 6.21 -15.72 18.26
C ASN A 151 7.53 -15.73 19.03
N ASN A 152 8.05 -14.56 19.40
CA ASN A 152 9.29 -14.40 20.14
C ASN A 152 9.13 -13.42 21.30
N LEU A 153 8.86 -13.96 22.50
CA LEU A 153 8.65 -13.16 23.72
C LEU A 153 9.91 -12.43 24.22
N LYS A 154 11.10 -12.82 23.73
CA LYS A 154 12.36 -12.17 24.12
C LYS A 154 12.67 -10.92 23.29
N GLN A 155 11.93 -10.71 22.21
CA GLN A 155 12.14 -9.57 21.35
C GLN A 155 11.69 -8.26 22.00
N LYS A 156 12.45 -7.19 21.78
CA LYS A 156 12.17 -5.84 22.36
C LYS A 156 11.16 -5.03 21.56
N GLU A 157 10.94 -5.37 20.30
CA GLU A 157 9.99 -4.70 19.41
C GLU A 157 8.70 -5.50 19.28
N LYS A 158 7.57 -4.85 19.01
CA LYS A 158 6.28 -5.53 18.77
C LYS A 158 6.38 -6.49 17.60
N VAL A 159 7.02 -6.06 16.53
CA VAL A 159 7.24 -6.81 15.29
C VAL A 159 8.64 -6.52 14.79
N TYR A 160 9.32 -7.54 14.34
CA TYR A 160 10.63 -7.43 13.70
C TYR A 160 10.68 -8.30 12.46
N ARG A 161 11.38 -7.85 11.45
CA ARG A 161 11.74 -8.56 10.23
C ARG A 161 13.14 -8.11 9.81
N ASP A 162 13.95 -9.00 9.30
CA ASP A 162 15.18 -8.61 8.62
C ASP A 162 14.86 -7.78 7.38
N HIS A 163 15.73 -6.82 7.05
CA HIS A 163 15.50 -5.89 5.95
C HIS A 163 15.25 -6.57 4.60
N GLN A 164 15.89 -7.72 4.36
CA GLN A 164 15.86 -8.43 3.08
C GLN A 164 14.97 -9.68 3.06
N GLU A 165 14.35 -10.03 4.19
CA GLU A 165 13.60 -11.28 4.34
C GLU A 165 12.14 -11.02 4.73
N ASN A 166 11.28 -12.01 4.51
CA ASN A 166 9.88 -12.01 4.92
C ASN A 166 9.59 -12.98 6.09
N ASN A 167 10.58 -13.18 6.96
CA ASN A 167 10.43 -13.91 8.22
C ASN A 167 10.06 -12.90 9.32
N PHE A 168 8.85 -13.00 9.85
CA PHE A 168 8.35 -12.05 10.85
C PHE A 168 8.44 -12.64 12.24
N PHE A 169 8.99 -11.88 13.17
CA PHE A 169 9.06 -12.20 14.59
C PHE A 169 8.15 -11.25 15.36
N ILE A 170 7.18 -11.79 16.09
CA ILE A 170 6.18 -11.02 16.81
C ILE A 170 6.36 -11.27 18.31
N ASN A 171 6.35 -10.19 19.10
CA ASN A 171 6.21 -10.30 20.55
C ASN A 171 4.76 -9.95 20.95
N PRO A 172 3.88 -10.96 21.12
CA PRO A 172 2.48 -10.72 21.46
C PRO A 172 2.29 -9.94 22.77
N SER A 173 3.22 -10.09 23.74
CA SER A 173 3.11 -9.42 25.03
C SER A 173 3.22 -7.89 24.95
N LEU A 174 3.80 -7.37 23.85
CA LEU A 174 3.94 -5.92 23.60
C LEU A 174 2.78 -5.32 22.79
N ILE A 175 1.87 -6.15 22.28
CA ILE A 175 0.72 -5.74 21.49
C ILE A 175 -0.51 -5.79 22.40
N LYS A 176 -1.30 -4.74 22.50
CA LYS A 176 -2.53 -4.76 23.31
C LYS A 176 -3.62 -5.54 22.59
N ALA A 177 -4.51 -6.20 23.35
CA ALA A 177 -5.70 -6.82 22.79
C ALA A 177 -6.55 -5.78 22.03
N GLY A 178 -6.97 -6.13 20.80
CA GLY A 178 -7.66 -5.23 19.88
C GLY A 178 -6.76 -4.32 19.03
N ASP A 179 -5.44 -4.26 19.31
CA ASP A 179 -4.52 -3.48 18.47
C ASP A 179 -4.31 -4.17 17.11
N THR A 180 -4.19 -3.33 16.08
CA THR A 180 -3.82 -3.72 14.72
C THR A 180 -2.50 -3.06 14.33
N ILE A 181 -1.56 -3.84 13.81
CA ILE A 181 -0.27 -3.36 13.31
C ILE A 181 -0.17 -3.70 11.82
N TYR A 182 0.30 -2.73 11.03
CA TYR A 182 0.66 -2.93 9.63
C TYR A 182 2.17 -2.88 9.50
N TYR A 183 2.76 -3.93 8.94
CA TYR A 183 4.20 -4.03 8.80
C TYR A 183 4.59 -4.40 7.36
N PRO A 184 5.47 -3.64 6.70
CA PRO A 184 5.84 -3.89 5.30
C PRO A 184 6.53 -5.24 5.09
N PHE A 185 6.25 -5.87 3.96
CA PHE A 185 7.01 -7.03 3.48
C PHE A 185 7.93 -6.66 2.31
N VAL A 186 8.94 -7.48 2.06
CA VAL A 186 9.82 -7.37 0.88
C VAL A 186 9.06 -7.84 -0.33
N THR A 187 8.93 -6.99 -1.34
CA THR A 187 8.22 -7.30 -2.57
C THR A 187 9.10 -8.03 -3.57
N SER A 188 8.50 -8.94 -4.31
CA SER A 188 9.10 -9.59 -5.48
C SER A 188 7.98 -10.15 -6.36
N ARG A 189 8.27 -10.40 -7.64
CA ARG A 189 7.32 -11.08 -8.54
C ARG A 189 6.77 -12.37 -7.91
N LYS A 190 7.64 -13.20 -7.36
CA LYS A 190 7.22 -14.45 -6.71
C LYS A 190 6.24 -14.21 -5.57
N ILE A 191 6.49 -13.22 -4.73
CA ILE A 191 5.58 -12.87 -3.62
C ILE A 191 4.27 -12.33 -4.18
N THR A 192 4.30 -11.44 -5.17
CA THR A 192 3.08 -10.94 -5.81
C THR A 192 2.22 -12.08 -6.38
N MET A 193 2.83 -13.03 -7.09
CA MET A 193 2.11 -14.18 -7.63
C MET A 193 1.47 -15.03 -6.53
N ASN A 194 2.21 -15.38 -5.48
CA ASN A 194 1.68 -16.15 -4.35
C ASN A 194 0.53 -15.43 -3.64
N LEU A 195 0.63 -14.10 -3.48
CA LEU A 195 -0.42 -13.29 -2.87
C LEU A 195 -1.68 -13.24 -3.72
N LEU A 196 -1.54 -13.09 -5.04
CA LEU A 196 -2.66 -13.10 -5.98
C LEU A 196 -3.35 -14.47 -5.98
N GLU A 197 -2.58 -15.56 -6.05
CA GLU A 197 -3.12 -16.93 -6.01
C GLU A 197 -3.85 -17.21 -4.70
N SER A 198 -3.26 -16.81 -3.57
CA SER A 198 -3.89 -16.98 -2.25
C SER A 198 -5.17 -16.15 -2.12
N PHE A 199 -5.18 -14.90 -2.61
CA PHE A 199 -6.33 -14.02 -2.47
C PHE A 199 -7.49 -14.38 -3.41
N PHE A 200 -7.19 -14.72 -4.66
CA PHE A 200 -8.20 -15.11 -5.65
C PHE A 200 -8.54 -16.60 -5.62
N GLU A 201 -7.86 -17.39 -4.81
CA GLU A 201 -8.05 -18.85 -4.67
C GLU A 201 -7.98 -19.59 -6.01
N THR A 202 -7.14 -19.11 -6.92
CA THR A 202 -6.98 -19.66 -8.26
C THR A 202 -5.51 -19.66 -8.68
N SER A 203 -5.14 -20.59 -9.55
CA SER A 203 -3.78 -20.63 -10.10
C SER A 203 -3.57 -19.51 -11.11
N ILE A 204 -2.47 -18.76 -10.97
CA ILE A 204 -2.14 -17.63 -11.80
C ILE A 204 -0.80 -17.90 -12.50
N SER A 205 -0.80 -17.98 -13.80
CA SER A 205 0.44 -18.07 -14.57
C SER A 205 1.01 -16.67 -14.87
N TYR A 206 2.32 -16.61 -15.05
CA TYR A 206 3.00 -15.36 -15.42
C TYR A 206 3.48 -15.41 -16.87
N ASP A 207 3.29 -14.30 -17.57
CA ASP A 207 3.76 -14.09 -18.93
C ASP A 207 4.76 -12.92 -18.95
N GLU A 208 5.96 -13.15 -19.50
CA GLU A 208 7.02 -12.13 -19.58
C GLU A 208 6.72 -11.04 -20.64
N ASP A 209 5.79 -11.32 -21.55
CA ASP A 209 5.36 -10.35 -22.56
C ASP A 209 4.36 -9.34 -21.99
N GLU A 210 4.45 -8.11 -22.46
CA GLU A 210 3.45 -7.09 -22.13
C GLU A 210 2.09 -7.43 -22.73
N LEU A 211 1.03 -7.09 -22.01
CA LEU A 211 -0.34 -7.30 -22.48
C LEU A 211 -0.69 -6.30 -23.60
N ASN A 212 -1.01 -6.82 -24.78
CA ASN A 212 -1.40 -6.02 -25.94
C ASN A 212 -2.88 -6.13 -26.25
N ASN A 213 -3.45 -5.10 -26.89
CA ASN A 213 -4.88 -5.04 -27.26
C ASN A 213 -5.81 -5.28 -26.06
N TYR A 214 -5.60 -4.54 -24.99
CA TYR A 214 -6.29 -4.64 -23.71
C TYR A 214 -7.42 -3.62 -23.58
N LYS A 215 -8.31 -3.86 -22.63
CA LYS A 215 -9.24 -2.89 -22.05
C LYS A 215 -8.67 -2.41 -20.69
N ILE A 216 -9.15 -1.27 -20.22
CA ILE A 216 -8.82 -0.76 -18.88
C ILE A 216 -10.05 -0.91 -17.99
N TRP A 217 -9.86 -1.53 -16.84
CA TRP A 217 -10.82 -1.46 -15.74
C TRP A 217 -10.54 -0.20 -14.95
N ASN A 218 -11.56 0.63 -14.78
CA ASN A 218 -11.46 1.86 -14.00
C ASN A 218 -12.29 1.70 -12.73
N SER A 219 -11.63 1.80 -11.59
CA SER A 219 -12.28 1.79 -10.28
C SER A 219 -12.73 3.19 -9.90
N LYS A 220 -13.81 3.29 -9.15
CA LYS A 220 -14.30 4.56 -8.59
C LYS A 220 -13.38 5.00 -7.44
N VAL A 221 -13.19 6.31 -7.31
CA VAL A 221 -12.39 6.94 -6.23
C VAL A 221 -13.29 7.38 -5.10
#